data_ad3675090ceefc5f7b721aefa2005507
#
_entry.id   ad3675090ceefc5f7b721aefa2005507
#
_cell.length_a   1.000
_cell.length_b   1.000
_cell.length_c   1.000
_cell.angle_alpha   90.00
_cell.angle_beta   90.00
_cell.angle_gamma   90.00
#
_symmetry.space_group_name_H-M   'P 1'
#
loop_
_entity.id
_entity.type
_entity.pdbx_description
1 polymer ?
#
loop_
_entity_poly.entity_id
_entity_poly.type
_entity_poly.pdbx_seq_one_letter_code
_entity_poly.pdbx_strand_id
1 'polypeptide(L)'
;MAEKSAEVTHNHPEGIKGAVVTAVCIWMARHGKTKEDIFQYVLEQYPAEKYEYSIAVPLDELEKIYQWNETCMGSVPAAMRCFHESDSYESFLRNVFRLKCDSDTLAAIGGAVAEEYYGWTGFYNEDELLKKYLDANLYNLVKL
;
A
#
# COMPACT_ATOMS: atom_id res chain seq x y z
N MET A 1 17.39 -3.24 -3.57
CA MET A 1 17.09 -4.36 -2.65
C MET A 1 15.73 -4.97 -2.97
N ALA A 2 14.64 -4.19 -3.06
CA ALA A 2 13.30 -4.66 -3.39
C ALA A 2 13.23 -5.45 -4.71
N GLU A 3 13.85 -4.96 -5.78
CA GLU A 3 13.97 -5.67 -7.07
C GLU A 3 14.55 -7.08 -6.89
N LYS A 4 15.73 -7.20 -6.25
CA LYS A 4 16.39 -8.49 -6.02
C LYS A 4 15.57 -9.45 -5.15
N SER A 5 14.77 -8.92 -4.24
CA SER A 5 13.88 -9.73 -3.40
C SER A 5 12.68 -10.24 -4.20
N ALA A 6 12.09 -9.40 -5.03
CA ALA A 6 10.93 -9.76 -5.85
C ALA A 6 11.30 -10.73 -6.98
N GLU A 7 12.46 -10.54 -7.61
CA GLU A 7 12.93 -11.32 -8.76
C GLU A 7 13.00 -12.83 -8.49
N VAL A 8 13.22 -13.23 -7.24
CA VAL A 8 13.32 -14.65 -6.85
C VAL A 8 11.99 -15.40 -7.02
N THR A 9 10.86 -14.73 -6.77
CA THR A 9 9.53 -15.35 -6.79
C THR A 9 8.60 -14.75 -7.86
N HIS A 10 8.78 -13.49 -8.22
CA HIS A 10 7.92 -12.73 -9.11
C HIS A 10 8.72 -12.02 -10.20
N ASN A 11 9.36 -12.81 -11.07
CA ASN A 11 10.24 -12.32 -12.14
C ASN A 11 9.50 -11.75 -13.36
N HIS A 12 8.33 -11.14 -13.16
CA HIS A 12 7.64 -10.40 -14.20
C HIS A 12 7.93 -8.90 -14.03
N PRO A 13 8.19 -8.12 -15.11
CA PRO A 13 8.53 -6.69 -14.99
C PRO A 13 7.54 -5.88 -14.14
N GLU A 14 6.24 -6.14 -14.28
CA GLU A 14 5.22 -5.45 -13.47
C GLU A 14 5.21 -5.91 -11.99
N GLY A 15 5.56 -7.17 -11.70
CA GLY A 15 5.73 -7.66 -10.33
C GLY A 15 6.92 -7.00 -9.63
N ILE A 16 8.07 -6.96 -10.32
CA ILE A 16 9.27 -6.26 -9.85
C ILE A 16 8.97 -4.78 -9.62
N LYS A 17 8.29 -4.13 -10.59
CA LYS A 17 7.90 -2.73 -10.47
C LYS A 17 7.01 -2.48 -9.26
N GLY A 18 6.01 -3.33 -9.01
CA GLY A 18 5.12 -3.22 -7.84
C GLY A 18 5.90 -3.23 -6.52
N ALA A 19 6.84 -4.16 -6.36
CA ALA A 19 7.69 -4.24 -5.18
C ALA A 19 8.59 -2.99 -5.03
N VAL A 20 9.18 -2.52 -6.13
CA VAL A 20 10.05 -1.33 -6.12
C VAL A 20 9.23 -0.08 -5.77
N VAL A 21 8.07 0.12 -6.40
CA VAL A 21 7.21 1.29 -6.14
C VAL A 21 6.77 1.33 -4.68
N THR A 22 6.30 0.21 -4.14
CA THR A 22 5.91 0.13 -2.73
C THR A 22 7.07 0.47 -1.80
N ALA A 23 8.24 -0.09 -2.02
CA ALA A 23 9.43 0.19 -1.22
C ALA A 23 9.88 1.65 -1.31
N VAL A 24 9.79 2.28 -2.48
CA VAL A 24 10.11 3.70 -2.66
C VAL A 24 9.08 4.58 -1.94
N CYS A 25 7.79 4.26 -2.01
CA CYS A 25 6.75 5.01 -1.28
C CYS A 25 6.96 4.96 0.24
N ILE A 26 7.32 3.79 0.80
CA ILE A 26 7.69 3.64 2.22
C ILE A 26 8.91 4.52 2.55
N TRP A 27 9.95 4.45 1.70
CA TRP A 27 11.14 5.28 1.87
C TRP A 27 10.80 6.78 1.82
N MET A 28 9.95 7.21 0.89
CA MET A 28 9.51 8.60 0.78
C MET A 28 8.77 9.06 2.03
N ALA A 29 7.83 8.24 2.54
CA ALA A 29 7.09 8.52 3.77
C ALA A 29 8.04 8.68 4.97
N ARG A 30 8.97 7.74 5.15
CA ARG A 30 10.00 7.76 6.20
C ARG A 30 10.90 8.99 6.15
N HIS A 31 11.13 9.55 4.97
CA HIS A 31 11.98 10.73 4.76
C HIS A 31 11.17 12.05 4.67
N GLY A 32 9.93 12.06 5.15
CA GLY A 32 9.10 13.25 5.28
C GLY A 32 8.64 13.85 3.95
N LYS A 33 8.58 13.04 2.89
CA LYS A 33 7.98 13.47 1.63
C LYS A 33 6.48 13.65 1.80
N THR A 34 5.91 14.61 1.09
CA THR A 34 4.47 14.87 1.15
C THR A 34 3.67 13.79 0.43
N LYS A 35 2.37 13.71 0.71
CA LYS A 35 1.47 12.84 -0.06
C LYS A 35 1.45 13.19 -1.54
N GLU A 36 1.58 14.46 -1.87
CA GLU A 36 1.64 14.91 -3.26
C GLU A 36 2.92 14.42 -3.94
N ASP A 37 4.08 14.44 -3.27
CA ASP A 37 5.32 13.89 -3.80
C ASP A 37 5.16 12.38 -4.12
N ILE A 38 4.54 11.63 -3.18
CA ILE A 38 4.27 10.21 -3.34
C ILE A 38 3.27 9.98 -4.48
N PHE A 39 2.20 10.79 -4.56
CA PHE A 39 1.21 10.73 -5.63
C PHE A 39 1.85 10.90 -7.01
N GLN A 40 2.66 11.93 -7.17
CA GLN A 40 3.34 12.21 -8.45
C GLN A 40 4.27 11.06 -8.84
N TYR A 41 5.05 10.54 -7.90
CA TYR A 41 5.91 9.39 -8.15
C TYR A 41 5.11 8.15 -8.62
N VAL A 42 4.00 7.83 -7.94
CA VAL A 42 3.16 6.67 -8.32
C VAL A 42 2.50 6.91 -9.68
N LEU A 43 2.04 8.13 -9.96
CA LEU A 43 1.44 8.50 -11.25
C LEU A 43 2.42 8.32 -12.41
N GLU A 44 3.69 8.66 -12.22
CA GLU A 44 4.74 8.42 -13.22
C GLU A 44 4.96 6.92 -13.49
N GLN A 45 4.83 6.07 -12.46
CA GLN A 45 4.99 4.62 -12.60
C GLN A 45 3.74 3.93 -13.19
N TYR A 46 2.55 4.47 -12.90
CA TYR A 46 1.25 3.94 -13.31
C TYR A 46 0.40 5.04 -13.96
N PRO A 47 0.81 5.56 -15.13
CA PRO A 47 0.07 6.63 -15.81
C PRO A 47 -1.32 6.15 -16.28
N ALA A 48 -2.32 7.03 -16.20
CA ALA A 48 -3.72 6.73 -16.49
C ALA A 48 -3.97 6.28 -17.94
N GLU A 49 -3.12 6.70 -18.87
CA GLU A 49 -3.22 6.34 -20.29
C GLU A 49 -2.85 4.86 -20.54
N LYS A 50 -2.17 4.24 -19.59
CA LYS A 50 -1.64 2.87 -19.73
C LYS A 50 -2.28 1.88 -18.77
N TYR A 51 -2.77 2.34 -17.64
CA TYR A 51 -3.26 1.47 -16.56
C TYR A 51 -4.71 1.81 -16.20
N GLU A 52 -5.55 0.78 -16.17
CA GLU A 52 -6.98 0.89 -15.84
C GLU A 52 -7.21 1.51 -14.46
N TYR A 53 -6.42 1.10 -13.46
CA TYR A 53 -6.51 1.61 -12.09
C TYR A 53 -5.30 2.50 -11.78
N SER A 54 -5.37 3.74 -12.23
CA SER A 54 -4.34 4.74 -11.92
C SER A 54 -4.65 5.44 -10.60
N ILE A 55 -3.60 5.87 -9.92
CA ILE A 55 -3.74 6.73 -8.73
C ILE A 55 -4.43 8.07 -9.06
N ALA A 56 -4.49 8.46 -10.34
CA ALA A 56 -5.20 9.66 -10.78
C ALA A 56 -6.73 9.56 -10.64
N VAL A 57 -7.28 8.33 -10.61
CA VAL A 57 -8.72 8.12 -10.45
C VAL A 57 -9.13 8.41 -9.00
N PRO A 58 -10.04 9.37 -8.73
CA PRO A 58 -10.54 9.65 -7.39
C PRO A 58 -11.15 8.40 -6.73
N LEU A 59 -11.05 8.29 -5.40
CA LEU A 59 -11.53 7.11 -4.67
C LEU A 59 -13.02 6.84 -4.90
N ASP A 60 -13.85 7.88 -4.96
CA ASP A 60 -15.29 7.76 -5.22
C ASP A 60 -15.62 7.21 -6.62
N GLU A 61 -14.75 7.42 -7.58
CA GLU A 61 -14.87 6.85 -8.92
C GLU A 61 -14.27 5.45 -8.94
N LEU A 62 -13.11 5.26 -8.29
CA LEU A 62 -12.45 3.97 -8.17
C LEU A 62 -13.38 2.94 -7.51
N GLU A 63 -14.12 3.31 -6.47
CA GLU A 63 -15.11 2.46 -5.80
C GLU A 63 -16.18 1.88 -6.76
N LYS A 64 -16.53 2.63 -7.80
CA LYS A 64 -17.54 2.23 -8.77
C LYS A 64 -17.01 1.26 -9.83
N ILE A 65 -15.74 1.42 -10.21
CA ILE A 65 -15.15 0.69 -11.34
C ILE A 65 -14.23 -0.46 -10.89
N TYR A 66 -13.65 -0.38 -9.69
CA TYR A 66 -12.68 -1.36 -9.21
C TYR A 66 -13.32 -2.74 -9.05
N GLN A 67 -12.66 -3.73 -9.63
CA GLN A 67 -13.02 -5.13 -9.47
C GLN A 67 -11.87 -5.88 -8.81
N TRP A 68 -12.17 -7.04 -8.22
CA TRP A 68 -11.16 -7.92 -7.65
C TRP A 68 -9.98 -8.10 -8.61
N ASN A 69 -8.79 -7.77 -8.14
CA ASN A 69 -7.58 -7.76 -8.96
C ASN A 69 -6.38 -8.20 -8.12
N GLU A 70 -5.70 -9.27 -8.58
CA GLU A 70 -4.52 -9.84 -7.92
C GLU A 70 -3.20 -9.39 -8.55
N THR A 71 -3.26 -8.52 -9.56
CA THR A 71 -2.06 -8.03 -10.24
C THR A 71 -1.47 -6.81 -9.55
N CYS A 72 -0.14 -6.67 -9.59
CA CYS A 72 0.52 -5.46 -9.08
C CYS A 72 0.03 -4.18 -9.75
N MET A 73 -0.33 -4.26 -11.05
CA MET A 73 -0.87 -3.13 -11.82
C MET A 73 -2.22 -2.64 -11.31
N GLY A 74 -3.04 -3.55 -10.76
CA GLY A 74 -4.33 -3.20 -10.18
C GLY A 74 -4.22 -2.84 -8.70
N SER A 75 -3.42 -3.58 -7.94
CA SER A 75 -3.36 -3.46 -6.48
C SER A 75 -2.56 -2.25 -6.00
N VAL A 76 -1.36 -2.02 -6.56
CA VAL A 76 -0.47 -0.96 -6.07
C VAL A 76 -1.05 0.44 -6.25
N PRO A 77 -1.48 0.88 -7.44
CA PRO A 77 -2.04 2.23 -7.60
C PRO A 77 -3.34 2.42 -6.81
N ALA A 78 -4.20 1.39 -6.68
CA ALA A 78 -5.41 1.45 -5.87
C ALA A 78 -5.11 1.61 -4.38
N ALA A 79 -4.15 0.85 -3.84
CA ALA A 79 -3.71 0.99 -2.46
C ALA A 79 -3.14 2.39 -2.18
N MET A 80 -2.32 2.91 -3.10
CA MET A 80 -1.76 4.25 -2.99
C MET A 80 -2.84 5.35 -3.10
N ARG A 81 -3.91 5.12 -3.88
CA ARG A 81 -5.06 6.04 -3.91
C ARG A 81 -5.79 6.06 -2.58
N CYS A 82 -6.05 4.90 -1.97
CA CYS A 82 -6.63 4.81 -0.64
C CYS A 82 -5.79 5.56 0.42
N PHE A 83 -4.46 5.45 0.33
CA PHE A 83 -3.54 6.21 1.19
C PHE A 83 -3.58 7.71 0.90
N HIS A 84 -3.55 8.13 -0.36
CA HIS A 84 -3.54 9.54 -0.74
C HIS A 84 -4.74 10.30 -0.19
N GLU A 85 -5.94 9.71 -0.23
CA GLU A 85 -7.19 10.31 0.27
C GLU A 85 -7.47 10.04 1.75
N SER A 86 -6.54 9.45 2.51
CA SER A 86 -6.69 9.24 3.94
C SER A 86 -6.12 10.41 4.75
N ASP A 87 -6.51 10.55 6.00
CA ASP A 87 -5.98 11.52 6.97
C ASP A 87 -5.40 10.84 8.22
N SER A 88 -5.56 9.53 8.33
CA SER A 88 -5.07 8.67 9.39
C SER A 88 -4.89 7.24 8.89
N TYR A 89 -4.22 6.40 9.66
CA TYR A 89 -4.11 4.98 9.35
C TYR A 89 -5.49 4.30 9.33
N GLU A 90 -6.37 4.66 10.26
CA GLU A 90 -7.74 4.14 10.28
C GLU A 90 -8.52 4.54 9.03
N SER A 91 -8.46 5.81 8.63
CA SER A 91 -9.18 6.27 7.42
C SER A 91 -8.62 5.63 6.16
N PHE A 92 -7.31 5.34 6.10
CA PHE A 92 -6.72 4.54 5.03
C PHE A 92 -7.36 3.14 4.96
N LEU A 93 -7.45 2.41 6.09
CA LEU A 93 -8.11 1.10 6.10
C LEU A 93 -9.58 1.18 5.69
N ARG A 94 -10.32 2.19 6.16
CA ARG A 94 -11.70 2.42 5.73
C ARG A 94 -11.83 2.64 4.23
N ASN A 95 -10.89 3.38 3.63
CA ASN A 95 -10.82 3.58 2.18
C ASN A 95 -10.58 2.27 1.43
N VAL A 96 -9.70 1.40 1.93
CA VAL A 96 -9.48 0.06 1.35
C VAL A 96 -10.77 -0.77 1.37
N PHE A 97 -11.49 -0.79 2.49
CA PHE A 97 -12.72 -1.57 2.63
C PHE A 97 -13.92 -1.03 1.82
N ARG A 98 -13.82 0.17 1.25
CA ARG A 98 -14.82 0.67 0.28
C ARG A 98 -14.71 -0.04 -1.07
N LEU A 99 -13.51 -0.52 -1.43
CA LEU A 99 -13.29 -1.15 -2.73
C LEU A 99 -13.71 -2.62 -2.71
N LYS A 100 -14.19 -3.14 -3.85
CA LYS A 100 -14.41 -4.58 -4.07
C LYS A 100 -13.09 -5.27 -4.39
N CYS A 101 -12.20 -5.31 -3.42
CA CYS A 101 -10.80 -5.69 -3.61
C CYS A 101 -10.38 -6.88 -2.73
N ASP A 102 -9.17 -7.36 -2.98
CA ASP A 102 -8.40 -8.16 -2.07
C ASP A 102 -7.88 -7.23 -0.95
N SER A 103 -8.72 -7.06 0.08
CA SER A 103 -8.54 -6.01 1.08
C SER A 103 -7.30 -6.18 1.95
N ASP A 104 -6.89 -7.40 2.23
CA ASP A 104 -5.66 -7.68 2.97
C ASP A 104 -4.41 -7.36 2.14
N THR A 105 -4.43 -7.66 0.84
CA THR A 105 -3.36 -7.26 -0.09
C THR A 105 -3.24 -5.74 -0.20
N LEU A 106 -4.35 -5.03 -0.45
CA LEU A 106 -4.31 -3.56 -0.53
C LEU A 106 -3.91 -2.92 0.82
N ALA A 107 -4.42 -3.50 1.93
CA ALA A 107 -4.07 -3.03 3.27
C ALA A 107 -2.58 -3.26 3.58
N ALA A 108 -2.00 -4.39 3.17
CA ALA A 108 -0.57 -4.66 3.36
C ALA A 108 0.30 -3.68 2.56
N ILE A 109 -0.04 -3.43 1.29
CA ILE A 109 0.72 -2.52 0.40
C ILE A 109 0.66 -1.08 0.92
N GLY A 110 -0.54 -0.51 1.03
CA GLY A 110 -0.72 0.89 1.41
C GLY A 110 -0.53 1.14 2.90
N GLY A 111 -0.81 0.13 3.75
CA GLY A 111 -0.66 0.21 5.20
C GLY A 111 0.77 0.43 5.64
N ALA A 112 1.73 -0.23 5.00
CA ALA A 112 3.15 0.01 5.27
C ALA A 112 3.58 1.46 4.97
N VAL A 113 3.00 2.08 3.94
CA VAL A 113 3.25 3.50 3.64
C VAL A 113 2.52 4.42 4.61
N ALA A 114 1.26 4.09 4.94
CA ALA A 114 0.43 4.87 5.87
C ALA A 114 1.03 4.87 7.29
N GLU A 115 1.52 3.74 7.77
CA GLU A 115 2.16 3.61 9.09
C GLU A 115 3.39 4.51 9.18
N GLU A 116 4.29 4.44 8.19
CA GLU A 116 5.48 5.31 8.15
C GLU A 116 5.13 6.79 8.03
N TYR A 117 4.09 7.11 7.26
CA TYR A 117 3.68 8.49 7.02
C TYR A 117 3.03 9.14 8.25
N TYR A 118 2.14 8.41 8.93
CA TYR A 118 1.44 8.90 10.13
C TYR A 118 2.24 8.68 11.42
N GLY A 119 3.25 7.83 11.40
CA GLY A 119 4.11 7.50 12.53
C GLY A 119 3.42 6.64 13.61
N TRP A 120 2.18 6.24 13.39
CA TRP A 120 1.43 5.38 14.31
C TRP A 120 0.13 4.87 13.65
N THR A 121 -0.26 3.63 13.98
CA THR A 121 -1.49 3.02 13.45
C THR A 121 -2.78 3.53 14.13
N GLY A 122 -2.67 4.11 15.32
CA GLY A 122 -3.81 4.53 16.13
C GLY A 122 -4.42 3.42 17.01
N PHE A 123 -3.89 2.20 16.95
CA PHE A 123 -4.38 1.10 17.78
C PHE A 123 -3.74 1.12 19.17
N TYR A 124 -4.52 1.41 20.20
CA TYR A 124 -4.04 1.47 21.60
C TYR A 124 -3.55 0.13 22.15
N ASN A 125 -3.94 -0.99 21.54
CA ASN A 125 -3.63 -2.34 21.96
C ASN A 125 -2.81 -3.12 20.93
N GLU A 126 -1.92 -2.46 20.19
CA GLU A 126 -1.09 -3.10 19.15
C GLU A 126 -0.36 -4.34 19.67
N ASP A 127 0.26 -4.24 20.84
CA ASP A 127 1.00 -5.37 21.44
C ASP A 127 0.10 -6.58 21.74
N GLU A 128 -1.12 -6.35 22.18
CA GLU A 128 -2.12 -7.42 22.40
C GLU A 128 -2.59 -8.04 21.07
N LEU A 129 -2.77 -7.21 20.04
CA LEU A 129 -3.13 -7.67 18.70
C LEU A 129 -2.00 -8.51 18.10
N LEU A 130 -0.76 -8.04 18.18
CA LEU A 130 0.40 -8.77 17.70
C LEU A 130 0.54 -10.13 18.41
N LYS A 131 0.40 -10.18 19.74
CA LYS A 131 0.43 -11.43 20.52
C LYS A 131 -0.71 -12.39 20.17
N LYS A 132 -1.87 -11.86 19.82
CA LYS A 132 -3.04 -12.67 19.48
C LYS A 132 -2.95 -13.31 18.10
N TYR A 133 -2.38 -12.61 17.13
CA TYR A 133 -2.42 -13.00 15.73
C TYR A 133 -1.08 -13.51 15.16
N LEU A 134 0.04 -13.22 15.80
CA LEU A 134 1.35 -13.72 15.39
C LEU A 134 1.76 -14.93 16.26
N ASP A 135 2.44 -15.87 15.65
CA ASP A 135 3.17 -16.87 16.43
C ASP A 135 4.35 -16.26 17.19
N ALA A 136 4.91 -16.99 18.15
CA ALA A 136 5.96 -16.47 19.03
C ALA A 136 7.23 -16.03 18.28
N ASN A 137 7.56 -16.67 17.15
CA ASN A 137 8.76 -16.31 16.37
C ASN A 137 8.54 -15.01 15.63
N LEU A 138 7.39 -14.86 14.95
CA LEU A 138 7.02 -13.63 14.24
C LEU A 138 6.84 -12.47 15.21
N TYR A 139 6.17 -12.68 16.36
CA TYR A 139 6.02 -11.67 17.39
C TYR A 139 7.36 -11.13 17.88
N ASN A 140 8.34 -12.01 18.14
CA ASN A 140 9.67 -11.60 18.60
C ASN A 140 10.45 -10.83 17.51
N LEU A 141 10.22 -11.12 16.23
CA LEU A 141 10.86 -10.38 15.13
C LEU A 141 10.30 -8.96 14.97
N VAL A 142 9.00 -8.78 15.19
CA VAL A 142 8.37 -7.45 15.07
C VAL A 142 8.72 -6.52 16.21
N LYS A 143 9.10 -7.06 17.38
CA LYS A 143 9.49 -6.28 18.58
C LYS A 143 10.97 -5.83 18.61
N LEU A 144 11.76 -6.21 17.63
CA LEU A 144 13.15 -5.75 17.52
C LEU A 144 13.22 -4.37 16.88
#